data_87782a580b098a401ebaa5150b6a5647
#
_entry.id   87782a580b098a401ebaa5150b6a5647
#
_cell.length_a   1.000
_cell.length_b   1.000
_cell.length_c   1.000
_cell.angle_alpha   90.00
_cell.angle_beta   90.00
_cell.angle_gamma   90.00
#
_symmetry.space_group_name_H-M   'P 1'
#
loop_
_entity.id
_entity.type
_entity.pdbx_description
1 polymer ?
#
loop_
_entity_poly.entity_id
_entity_poly.type
_entity_poly.pdbx_seq_one_letter_code
_entity_poly.pdbx_strand_id
1 'polypeptide(L)'
;LSGQYFHTSYGKAATMYVMMDKLENQIQGAVYSLPLKMESGTMRAAKSPLDGQIYYSGLTGWQAGATQEGSIQRLRYTGEKGIYLTKAKARKNRLQLTFTEPVKPDSVTRESFSASAWNYKWSKGYGSPQLKASDPETRGIDELAIDSLELSDDGLTLTVQIPKLIPCHNLKLDF
;
A
#
# COMPACT_ATOMS: atom_id res chain seq x y z
N LEU A 1 15.52 4.46 -4.24
CA LEU A 1 14.45 4.88 -3.27
C LEU A 1 14.75 6.22 -2.59
N SER A 2 15.75 6.98 -3.03
CA SER A 2 16.04 8.32 -2.51
C SER A 2 14.84 9.25 -2.76
N GLY A 3 14.42 10.03 -1.75
CA GLY A 3 13.27 10.93 -1.84
C GLY A 3 11.90 10.25 -1.68
N GLN A 4 11.88 8.96 -1.34
CA GLN A 4 10.65 8.20 -1.10
C GLN A 4 10.29 8.17 0.38
N TYR A 5 9.01 7.94 0.66
CA TYR A 5 8.48 7.86 2.02
C TYR A 5 8.23 6.42 2.44
N PHE A 6 8.60 6.11 3.68
CA PHE A 6 8.28 4.85 4.32
C PHE A 6 7.48 5.12 5.59
N HIS A 7 6.41 4.37 5.76
CA HIS A 7 5.63 4.35 6.99
C HIS A 7 6.00 3.13 7.82
N THR A 8 6.38 3.35 9.07
CA THR A 8 6.62 2.28 10.03
C THR A 8 5.31 1.96 10.77
N SER A 9 4.90 0.70 10.72
CA SER A 9 3.65 0.25 11.35
C SER A 9 3.95 -0.54 12.61
N TYR A 10 3.69 0.08 13.76
CA TYR A 10 3.80 -0.59 15.06
C TYR A 10 2.86 -1.79 15.17
N GLY A 11 1.57 -1.60 14.90
CA GLY A 11 0.56 -2.63 15.07
C GLY A 11 0.76 -3.85 14.15
N LYS A 12 1.27 -3.65 12.94
CA LYS A 12 1.50 -4.74 11.98
C LYS A 12 2.92 -5.30 11.99
N ALA A 13 3.84 -4.71 12.78
CA ALA A 13 5.27 -5.02 12.71
C ALA A 13 5.79 -5.04 11.26
N ALA A 14 5.50 -3.99 10.51
CA ALA A 14 5.74 -3.91 9.07
C ALA A 14 6.23 -2.53 8.65
N THR A 15 6.82 -2.49 7.47
CA THR A 15 7.16 -1.23 6.78
C THR A 15 6.35 -1.14 5.50
N MET A 16 5.75 0.01 5.27
CA MET A 16 4.98 0.30 4.08
C MET A 16 5.68 1.37 3.24
N TYR A 17 5.72 1.16 1.94
CA TYR A 17 6.12 2.18 0.99
C TYR A 17 4.93 3.09 0.71
N VAL A 18 5.15 4.40 0.80
CA VAL A 18 4.11 5.42 0.58
C VAL A 18 4.34 6.08 -0.76
N MET A 19 3.35 6.01 -1.60
CA MET A 19 3.32 6.66 -2.91
C MET A 19 2.39 7.86 -2.87
N MET A 20 2.78 8.93 -3.55
CA MET A 20 1.96 10.12 -3.70
C MET A 20 1.74 10.42 -5.18
N ASP A 21 0.51 10.74 -5.54
CA ASP A 21 0.11 11.18 -6.86
C ASP A 21 -0.54 12.55 -6.76
N LYS A 22 0.16 13.56 -7.26
CA LYS A 22 -0.30 14.94 -7.22
C LYS A 22 -1.23 15.21 -8.41
N LEU A 23 -2.46 15.57 -8.11
CA LEU A 23 -3.44 16.12 -9.04
C LEU A 23 -3.47 17.64 -8.91
N GLU A 24 -4.19 18.32 -9.80
CA GLU A 24 -4.24 19.79 -9.82
C GLU A 24 -4.59 20.37 -8.44
N ASN A 25 -5.65 19.86 -7.81
CA ASN A 25 -6.22 20.42 -6.58
C ASN A 25 -6.13 19.49 -5.37
N GLN A 26 -5.52 18.30 -5.51
CA GLN A 26 -5.43 17.34 -4.41
C GLN A 26 -4.24 16.40 -4.58
N ILE A 27 -3.92 15.72 -3.48
CA ILE A 27 -2.93 14.65 -3.47
C ILE A 27 -3.67 13.36 -3.11
N GLN A 28 -3.48 12.33 -3.94
CA GLN A 28 -3.87 10.97 -3.62
C GLN A 28 -2.66 10.25 -3.00
N GLY A 29 -2.91 9.45 -1.98
CA GLY A 29 -1.90 8.60 -1.38
C GLY A 29 -2.19 7.13 -1.66
N ALA A 30 -1.14 6.34 -1.80
CA ALA A 30 -1.24 4.89 -1.80
C ALA A 30 -0.15 4.30 -0.91
N VAL A 31 -0.44 3.18 -0.27
CA VAL A 31 0.52 2.44 0.53
C VAL A 31 0.61 1.01 0.01
N TYR A 32 1.84 0.52 -0.06
CA TYR A 32 2.16 -0.85 -0.41
C TYR A 32 2.99 -1.47 0.72
N SER A 33 2.50 -2.57 1.28
CA SER A 33 3.24 -3.27 2.33
C SER A 33 4.44 -3.97 1.71
N LEU A 34 5.65 -3.58 2.14
CA LEU A 34 6.84 -4.28 1.70
C LEU A 34 6.82 -5.71 2.26
N PRO A 35 7.29 -6.71 1.51
CA PRO A 35 7.34 -8.10 1.95
C PRO A 35 8.47 -8.33 2.97
N LEU A 36 8.48 -7.50 4.02
CA LEU A 36 9.47 -7.50 5.10
C LEU A 36 8.76 -7.88 6.40
N LYS A 37 9.20 -8.96 7.01
CA LYS A 37 8.73 -9.35 8.33
C LYS A 37 9.64 -8.72 9.39
N MET A 38 9.06 -7.85 10.21
CA MET A 38 9.76 -7.25 11.33
C MET A 38 9.50 -8.05 12.61
N GLU A 39 10.51 -8.17 13.46
CA GLU A 39 10.41 -8.96 14.69
C GLU A 39 9.64 -8.24 15.81
N SER A 40 9.66 -6.91 15.80
CA SER A 40 8.92 -6.09 16.77
C SER A 40 8.11 -5.02 16.08
N GLY A 41 7.13 -4.47 16.78
CA GLY A 41 6.33 -3.35 16.30
C GLY A 41 7.23 -2.15 15.96
N THR A 42 7.32 -1.81 14.69
CA THR A 42 8.28 -0.83 14.17
C THR A 42 7.87 0.59 14.56
N MET A 43 8.66 1.22 15.42
CA MET A 43 8.38 2.54 16.00
C MET A 43 9.11 3.67 15.27
N ARG A 44 10.38 3.46 14.95
CA ARG A 44 11.24 4.47 14.33
C ARG A 44 12.16 3.84 13.30
N ALA A 45 12.55 4.65 12.33
CA ALA A 45 13.58 4.31 11.36
C ALA A 45 14.51 5.49 11.14
N ALA A 46 15.79 5.20 10.92
CA ALA A 46 16.80 6.20 10.60
C ALA A 46 17.76 5.66 9.54
N LYS A 47 18.18 6.51 8.61
CA LYS A 47 19.26 6.19 7.68
C LYS A 47 20.59 6.46 8.40
N SER A 48 21.43 5.46 8.45
CA SER A 48 22.78 5.58 9.01
C SER A 48 23.68 6.42 8.06
N PRO A 49 24.37 7.43 8.58
CA PRO A 49 25.35 8.17 7.80
C PRO A 49 26.64 7.37 7.54
N LEU A 50 26.90 6.30 8.32
CA LEU A 50 28.11 5.51 8.23
C LEU A 50 28.07 4.52 7.06
N ASP A 51 26.93 3.89 6.81
CA ASP A 51 26.79 2.83 5.80
C ASP A 51 25.62 3.05 4.82
N GLY A 52 24.85 4.15 4.99
CA GLY A 52 23.73 4.51 4.14
C GLY A 52 22.50 3.60 4.26
N GLN A 53 22.51 2.65 5.20
CA GLN A 53 21.44 1.69 5.39
C GLN A 53 20.37 2.21 6.35
N ILE A 54 19.20 1.59 6.34
CA ILE A 54 18.08 1.98 7.19
C ILE A 54 18.02 1.06 8.39
N TYR A 55 18.05 1.64 9.58
CA TYR A 55 17.90 0.94 10.85
C TYR A 55 16.54 1.22 11.44
N TYR A 56 15.90 0.19 11.91
CA TYR A 56 14.60 0.22 12.57
C TYR A 56 14.76 -0.13 14.03
N SER A 57 14.06 0.58 14.89
CA SER A 57 13.85 0.19 16.28
C SER A 57 12.38 -0.05 16.55
N GLY A 58 12.11 -1.01 17.40
CA GLY A 58 10.75 -1.37 17.74
C GLY A 58 10.64 -2.09 19.06
N LEU A 59 9.41 -2.24 19.50
CA LEU A 59 9.06 -2.96 20.72
C LEU A 59 7.73 -3.68 20.55
N THR A 60 7.44 -4.63 21.41
CA THR A 60 6.11 -5.20 21.56
C THR A 60 5.32 -4.45 22.62
N GLY A 61 4.02 -4.51 22.51
CA GLY A 61 3.10 -3.94 23.48
C GLY A 61 1.67 -4.17 23.04
N TRP A 62 0.77 -3.33 23.51
CA TRP A 62 -0.65 -3.47 23.23
C TRP A 62 -0.94 -3.55 21.71
N GLN A 63 -1.54 -4.66 21.29
CA GLN A 63 -1.97 -4.95 19.91
C GLN A 63 -0.85 -4.88 18.84
N ALA A 64 0.42 -5.09 19.20
CA ALA A 64 1.47 -5.23 18.19
C ALA A 64 1.52 -6.64 17.62
N GLY A 65 1.68 -6.77 16.30
CA GLY A 65 1.94 -8.04 15.61
C GLY A 65 3.38 -8.53 15.78
N ALA A 66 4.02 -8.16 16.89
CA ALA A 66 5.42 -8.45 17.17
C ALA A 66 5.62 -9.89 17.66
N THR A 67 6.78 -10.47 17.33
CA THR A 67 7.23 -11.79 17.80
C THR A 67 8.31 -11.70 18.87
N GLN A 68 8.92 -10.51 19.04
CA GLN A 68 9.97 -10.22 20.01
C GLN A 68 9.59 -8.99 20.84
N GLU A 69 10.04 -8.93 22.10
CA GLU A 69 9.76 -7.82 23.00
C GLU A 69 10.33 -6.49 22.51
N GLY A 70 11.49 -6.53 21.86
CA GLY A 70 12.11 -5.39 21.22
C GLY A 70 13.15 -5.83 20.22
N SER A 71 13.43 -4.96 19.25
CA SER A 71 14.47 -5.24 18.27
C SER A 71 15.09 -3.98 17.69
N ILE A 72 16.33 -4.11 17.24
CA ILE A 72 16.98 -3.20 16.30
C ILE A 72 17.29 -4.02 15.06
N GLN A 73 16.69 -3.64 13.93
CA GLN A 73 16.82 -4.36 12.68
C GLN A 73 17.37 -3.43 11.58
N ARG A 74 18.10 -4.01 10.65
CA ARG A 74 18.69 -3.29 9.53
C ARG A 74 18.06 -3.75 8.22
N LEU A 75 17.52 -2.81 7.45
CA LEU A 75 17.17 -3.03 6.07
C LEU A 75 18.39 -2.79 5.19
N ARG A 76 18.90 -3.88 4.63
CA ARG A 76 20.07 -3.88 3.77
C ARG A 76 19.66 -4.05 2.31
N TYR A 77 20.14 -3.16 1.46
CA TYR A 77 20.04 -3.34 0.02
C TYR A 77 21.04 -4.41 -0.44
N THR A 78 20.55 -5.46 -1.07
CA THR A 78 21.37 -6.60 -1.53
C THR A 78 21.87 -6.45 -2.96
N GLY A 79 21.29 -5.52 -3.73
CA GLY A 79 21.53 -5.39 -5.16
C GLY A 79 20.67 -6.31 -6.03
N GLU A 80 19.94 -7.23 -5.42
CA GLU A 80 19.05 -8.11 -6.17
C GLU A 80 17.86 -7.35 -6.72
N LYS A 81 17.49 -7.69 -7.95
CA LYS A 81 16.30 -7.14 -8.61
C LYS A 81 15.06 -7.85 -8.11
N GLY A 82 14.00 -7.09 -7.93
CA GLY A 82 12.70 -7.60 -7.56
C GLY A 82 11.59 -6.76 -8.17
N ILE A 83 10.43 -7.37 -8.38
CA ILE A 83 9.25 -6.67 -8.87
C ILE A 83 8.55 -6.01 -7.68
N TYR A 84 8.66 -4.69 -7.58
CA TYR A 84 8.04 -3.89 -6.53
C TYR A 84 7.18 -2.80 -7.13
N LEU A 85 6.06 -2.51 -6.50
CA LEU A 85 5.21 -1.38 -6.87
C LEU A 85 5.92 -0.06 -6.54
N THR A 86 6.03 0.84 -7.53
CA THR A 86 6.68 2.15 -7.37
C THR A 86 5.71 3.32 -7.48
N LYS A 87 4.62 3.13 -8.21
CA LYS A 87 3.55 4.13 -8.35
C LYS A 87 2.19 3.46 -8.39
N ALA A 88 1.22 4.08 -7.75
CA ALA A 88 -0.19 3.72 -7.87
C ALA A 88 -0.98 5.01 -8.09
N LYS A 89 -1.78 5.03 -9.14
CA LYS A 89 -2.57 6.20 -9.54
C LYS A 89 -4.02 5.79 -9.76
N ALA A 90 -4.94 6.40 -9.01
CA ALA A 90 -6.36 6.27 -9.28
C ALA A 90 -6.79 7.33 -10.31
N ARG A 91 -7.54 6.93 -11.30
CA ARG A 91 -8.16 7.78 -12.32
C ARG A 91 -9.61 7.35 -12.48
N LYS A 92 -10.35 8.12 -13.28
CA LYS A 92 -11.73 7.73 -13.59
C LYS A 92 -11.75 6.30 -14.15
N ASN A 93 -12.48 5.41 -13.49
CA ASN A 93 -12.71 4.02 -13.89
C ASN A 93 -11.46 3.11 -13.97
N ARG A 94 -10.31 3.52 -13.45
CA ARG A 94 -9.10 2.68 -13.49
C ARG A 94 -8.08 2.99 -12.41
N LEU A 95 -7.27 1.99 -12.10
CA LEU A 95 -6.01 2.14 -11.39
C LEU A 95 -4.84 1.86 -12.33
N GLN A 96 -3.76 2.62 -12.20
CA GLN A 96 -2.50 2.38 -12.90
C GLN A 96 -1.41 2.08 -11.88
N LEU A 97 -0.78 0.92 -12.02
CA LEU A 97 0.26 0.41 -11.16
C LEU A 97 1.57 0.36 -11.96
N THR A 98 2.64 0.97 -11.45
CA THR A 98 3.96 0.93 -12.12
C THR A 98 4.94 0.16 -11.25
N PHE A 99 5.70 -0.74 -11.85
CA PHE A 99 6.64 -1.63 -11.18
C PHE A 99 8.10 -1.26 -11.46
N THR A 100 9.02 -1.80 -10.66
CA THR A 100 10.48 -1.64 -10.82
C THR A 100 11.05 -2.42 -12.00
N GLU A 101 10.49 -3.60 -12.27
CA GLU A 101 10.92 -4.55 -13.29
C GLU A 101 9.67 -5.04 -14.05
N PRO A 102 9.81 -5.52 -15.29
CA PRO A 102 8.69 -6.02 -16.06
C PRO A 102 7.96 -7.18 -15.38
N VAL A 103 6.65 -7.10 -15.35
CA VAL A 103 5.75 -8.18 -14.91
C VAL A 103 5.54 -9.14 -16.07
N LYS A 104 5.55 -10.44 -15.81
CA LYS A 104 5.28 -11.45 -16.84
C LYS A 104 3.77 -11.46 -17.16
N PRO A 105 3.38 -11.40 -18.45
CA PRO A 105 1.95 -11.40 -18.83
C PRO A 105 1.17 -12.58 -18.23
N ASP A 106 1.76 -13.77 -18.23
CA ASP A 106 1.11 -15.00 -17.73
C ASP A 106 0.86 -15.00 -16.21
N SER A 107 1.53 -14.09 -15.47
CA SER A 107 1.30 -13.93 -14.03
C SER A 107 0.16 -12.95 -13.71
N VAL A 108 -0.38 -12.26 -14.70
CA VAL A 108 -1.48 -11.30 -14.55
C VAL A 108 -2.78 -11.96 -14.91
N THR A 109 -3.43 -12.58 -13.93
CA THR A 109 -4.72 -13.23 -14.12
C THR A 109 -5.82 -12.46 -13.42
N ARG A 110 -7.01 -12.36 -14.03
CA ARG A 110 -8.13 -11.58 -13.49
C ARG A 110 -8.56 -12.09 -12.10
N GLU A 111 -8.48 -13.40 -11.90
CA GLU A 111 -8.86 -14.09 -10.67
C GLU A 111 -7.96 -13.76 -9.48
N SER A 112 -6.73 -13.32 -9.73
CA SER A 112 -5.78 -12.91 -8.70
C SER A 112 -6.07 -11.53 -8.13
N PHE A 113 -6.99 -10.77 -8.76
CA PHE A 113 -7.26 -9.38 -8.38
C PHE A 113 -8.65 -9.24 -7.76
N SER A 114 -8.70 -8.52 -6.64
CA SER A 114 -9.96 -8.03 -6.06
C SER A 114 -9.83 -6.58 -5.65
N ALA A 115 -10.92 -5.83 -5.75
CA ALA A 115 -10.96 -4.43 -5.38
C ALA A 115 -12.16 -4.14 -4.48
N SER A 116 -11.94 -3.32 -3.44
CA SER A 116 -13.01 -2.88 -2.55
C SER A 116 -12.82 -1.43 -2.11
N ALA A 117 -13.92 -0.75 -1.81
CA ALA A 117 -13.93 0.66 -1.44
C ALA A 117 -14.80 0.93 -0.22
N TRP A 118 -14.39 1.88 0.60
CA TRP A 118 -15.18 2.33 1.75
C TRP A 118 -14.83 3.76 2.16
N ASN A 119 -15.73 4.36 2.91
CA ASN A 119 -15.56 5.63 3.56
C ASN A 119 -15.41 5.45 5.08
N TYR A 120 -15.00 6.52 5.74
CA TYR A 120 -15.03 6.66 7.18
C TYR A 120 -15.66 8.01 7.55
N LYS A 121 -16.17 8.11 8.76
CA LYS A 121 -16.76 9.35 9.29
C LYS A 121 -15.84 9.96 10.33
N TRP A 122 -15.45 11.20 10.13
CA TRP A 122 -14.76 11.96 11.15
C TRP A 122 -15.69 12.28 12.29
N SER A 123 -15.38 11.84 13.50
CA SER A 123 -16.20 12.03 14.69
C SER A 123 -15.34 12.20 15.94
N LYS A 124 -15.95 12.63 17.05
CA LYS A 124 -15.29 12.71 18.36
C LYS A 124 -15.02 11.34 18.97
N GLY A 125 -15.67 10.29 18.50
CA GLY A 125 -15.47 8.92 18.96
C GLY A 125 -14.14 8.35 18.49
N TYR A 126 -13.61 7.38 19.23
CA TYR A 126 -12.41 6.64 18.83
C TYR A 126 -12.74 5.70 17.67
N GLY A 127 -12.07 5.91 16.55
CA GLY A 127 -12.26 5.13 15.35
C GLY A 127 -13.53 5.52 14.56
N SER A 128 -13.72 4.85 13.45
CA SER A 128 -14.92 4.94 12.60
C SER A 128 -15.24 3.55 12.08
N PRO A 129 -16.52 3.18 11.99
CA PRO A 129 -16.89 2.01 11.20
C PRO A 129 -16.53 2.26 9.74
N GLN A 130 -16.32 1.17 8.99
CA GLN A 130 -16.30 1.24 7.54
C GLN A 130 -17.73 1.50 7.06
N LEU A 131 -17.86 2.49 6.18
CA LEU A 131 -19.14 2.89 5.57
C LEU A 131 -19.01 2.64 4.07
N LYS A 132 -20.08 2.20 3.43
CA LYS A 132 -20.07 2.02 1.98
C LYS A 132 -19.72 3.33 1.27
N ALA A 133 -18.91 3.29 0.24
CA ALA A 133 -18.64 4.44 -0.59
C ALA A 133 -19.88 4.81 -1.44
N SER A 134 -20.68 3.82 -1.82
CA SER A 134 -21.94 3.99 -2.56
C SER A 134 -23.08 4.52 -1.70
N ASP A 135 -23.05 4.29 -0.37
CA ASP A 135 -24.05 4.75 0.59
C ASP A 135 -23.36 5.04 1.93
N PRO A 136 -22.93 6.29 2.16
CA PRO A 136 -22.13 6.68 3.34
C PRO A 136 -22.86 6.54 4.69
N GLU A 137 -24.15 6.30 4.73
CA GLU A 137 -24.89 6.06 5.97
C GLU A 137 -24.97 4.54 6.31
N THR A 138 -24.66 3.67 5.35
CA THR A 138 -24.70 2.24 5.54
C THR A 138 -23.30 1.68 5.91
N ARG A 139 -23.25 0.89 6.99
CA ARG A 139 -22.02 0.16 7.36
C ARG A 139 -21.68 -0.93 6.36
N GLY A 140 -20.41 -1.04 6.03
CA GLY A 140 -19.90 -2.07 5.13
C GLY A 140 -18.85 -1.53 4.17
N ILE A 141 -18.49 -2.35 3.22
CA ILE A 141 -17.59 -2.06 2.11
C ILE A 141 -18.30 -2.35 0.79
N ASP A 142 -17.91 -1.67 -0.27
CA ASP A 142 -18.35 -1.99 -1.63
C ASP A 142 -17.30 -2.86 -2.29
N GLU A 143 -17.69 -4.03 -2.76
CA GLU A 143 -16.89 -4.83 -3.67
C GLU A 143 -17.00 -4.25 -5.08
N LEU A 144 -15.84 -3.99 -5.70
CA LEU A 144 -15.76 -3.34 -7.01
C LEU A 144 -15.42 -4.38 -8.07
N ALA A 145 -16.26 -4.49 -9.09
CA ALA A 145 -15.98 -5.36 -10.22
C ALA A 145 -14.79 -4.80 -11.02
N ILE A 146 -13.79 -5.64 -11.25
CA ILE A 146 -12.70 -5.36 -12.19
C ILE A 146 -13.16 -5.91 -13.54
N ASP A 147 -13.09 -5.11 -14.58
CA ASP A 147 -13.50 -5.50 -15.94
C ASP A 147 -12.36 -6.17 -16.71
N SER A 148 -11.22 -5.49 -16.79
CA SER A 148 -10.05 -6.00 -17.50
C SER A 148 -8.74 -5.57 -16.83
N LEU A 149 -7.67 -6.27 -17.20
CA LEU A 149 -6.30 -6.00 -16.85
C LEU A 149 -5.51 -5.79 -18.14
N GLU A 150 -4.80 -4.66 -18.23
CA GLU A 150 -4.03 -4.29 -19.42
C GLU A 150 -2.58 -4.03 -19.01
N LEU A 151 -1.68 -4.92 -19.41
CA LEU A 151 -0.25 -4.75 -19.20
C LEU A 151 0.36 -4.00 -20.38
N SER A 152 1.18 -2.98 -20.10
CA SER A 152 1.92 -2.27 -21.14
C SER A 152 2.93 -3.18 -21.86
N ASP A 153 3.29 -2.83 -23.11
CA ASP A 153 4.21 -3.62 -23.94
C ASP A 153 5.58 -3.84 -23.28
N ASP A 154 6.03 -2.88 -22.47
CA ASP A 154 7.27 -2.98 -21.70
C ASP A 154 7.13 -3.78 -20.38
N GLY A 155 5.91 -4.21 -20.05
CA GLY A 155 5.59 -4.94 -18.82
C GLY A 155 5.67 -4.12 -17.53
N LEU A 156 5.94 -2.81 -17.61
CA LEU A 156 6.18 -1.99 -16.41
C LEU A 156 4.93 -1.35 -15.82
N THR A 157 3.84 -1.25 -16.58
CA THR A 157 2.61 -0.62 -16.11
C THR A 157 1.42 -1.55 -16.31
N LEU A 158 0.70 -1.82 -15.22
CA LEU A 158 -0.56 -2.54 -15.24
C LEU A 158 -1.71 -1.56 -15.03
N THR A 159 -2.66 -1.54 -15.95
CA THR A 159 -3.92 -0.82 -15.84
C THR A 159 -5.02 -1.79 -15.42
N VAL A 160 -5.67 -1.51 -14.29
CA VAL A 160 -6.81 -2.26 -13.76
C VAL A 160 -8.07 -1.45 -14.05
N GLN A 161 -8.93 -1.94 -14.92
CA GLN A 161 -10.19 -1.28 -15.29
C GLN A 161 -11.28 -1.60 -14.27
N ILE A 162 -11.84 -0.56 -13.65
CA ILE A 162 -12.91 -0.64 -12.63
C ILE A 162 -14.03 0.31 -13.05
N PRO A 163 -14.99 -0.10 -13.89
CA PRO A 163 -15.97 0.79 -14.51
C PRO A 163 -16.83 1.58 -13.52
N LYS A 164 -17.05 1.03 -12.33
CA LYS A 164 -17.83 1.66 -11.25
C LYS A 164 -16.96 2.19 -10.12
N LEU A 165 -15.73 2.62 -10.43
CA LEU A 165 -14.88 3.29 -9.45
C LEU A 165 -15.49 4.65 -9.11
N ILE A 166 -15.88 4.79 -7.85
CA ILE A 166 -16.45 6.02 -7.29
C ILE A 166 -15.45 6.71 -6.35
N PRO A 167 -15.54 8.02 -6.13
CA PRO A 167 -14.75 8.70 -5.11
C PRO A 167 -14.99 8.07 -3.74
N CYS A 168 -13.91 7.71 -3.05
CA CYS A 168 -13.95 7.09 -1.73
C CYS A 168 -12.74 7.52 -0.90
N HIS A 169 -12.84 7.37 0.41
CA HIS A 169 -11.72 7.64 1.29
C HIS A 169 -10.65 6.56 1.22
N ASN A 170 -11.07 5.31 1.04
CA ASN A 170 -10.18 4.15 0.98
C ASN A 170 -10.56 3.24 -0.19
N LEU A 171 -9.56 2.85 -0.94
CA LEU A 171 -9.64 1.86 -1.99
C LEU A 171 -8.57 0.80 -1.71
N LYS A 172 -8.98 -0.44 -1.62
CA LYS A 172 -8.09 -1.59 -1.47
C LYS A 172 -8.06 -2.37 -2.78
N LEU A 173 -6.86 -2.72 -3.22
CA LEU A 173 -6.62 -3.67 -4.30
C LEU A 173 -5.74 -4.78 -3.76
N ASP A 174 -6.19 -6.01 -3.84
CA ASP A 174 -5.41 -7.21 -3.58
C ASP A 174 -4.98 -7.85 -4.91
N PHE A 175 -3.73 -8.31 -4.99
CA PHE A 175 -3.13 -8.96 -6.16
C PHE A 175 -1.86 -9.73 -5.80
#